data_3371ac2a2fb32c0ab4c0e94b398af365
#
_entry.id   3371ac2a2fb32c0ab4c0e94b398af365
#
_cell.length_a   1.000
_cell.length_b   1.000
_cell.length_c   1.000
_cell.angle_alpha   90.00
_cell.angle_beta   90.00
_cell.angle_gamma   90.00
#
_symmetry.space_group_name_H-M   'P 1'
#
loop_
_entity.id
_entity.type
_entity.pdbx_description
1 polymer ?
#
loop_
_entity_poly.entity_id
_entity_poly.type
_entity_poly.pdbx_seq_one_letter_code
_entity_poly.pdbx_strand_id
1 'polypeptide(L)'
;SYPTLNLYEGSTYYFTQTNSNNTSDKLFVSTEPDGRVPLNGGTSIKFPRQALTGTTSQNCVVTSSTNLGGWEGWKAFNHVIGNEGWHSNGSVYSNGVALTGSNSSFNGIYGQWIKIHFQTESFVLKEIKVYQRNNSGHTNFSGRCIDEGYVFGSMDDTSWNQLTNFTGVANSGGNNGYQQGVGKIIDVAAQQGYSYYVIVTTKTSWTSGGGGDTLNVSEIELFSSPHILSKFTDGFTTSGTLGSSLISTWNVPSITSNTMYYASENNTNVGGVINILGSIYLEID
;
A
#
# COMPACT_ATOMS: atom_id res chain seq x y z
N SER A 1 -19.85 -3.15 -1.00
CA SER A 1 -19.89 -2.92 0.46
C SER A 1 -20.46 -4.15 1.15
N TYR A 2 -19.84 -4.55 2.23
CA TYR A 2 -20.33 -5.64 3.08
C TYR A 2 -21.44 -5.12 4.00
N PRO A 3 -22.39 -5.96 4.42
CA PRO A 3 -23.53 -5.52 5.21
C PRO A 3 -23.10 -5.03 6.60
N THR A 4 -23.79 -4.01 7.09
CA THR A 4 -23.73 -3.64 8.52
C THR A 4 -24.62 -4.59 9.30
N LEU A 5 -24.10 -5.15 10.39
CA LEU A 5 -24.80 -6.02 11.31
C LEU A 5 -25.26 -5.20 12.53
N ASN A 6 -26.49 -5.41 12.97
CA ASN A 6 -27.00 -4.86 14.22
C ASN A 6 -27.21 -6.01 15.21
N LEU A 7 -26.44 -6.00 16.28
CA LEU A 7 -26.44 -7.06 17.29
C LEU A 7 -26.81 -6.46 18.66
N TYR A 8 -27.43 -7.24 19.54
CA TYR A 8 -27.85 -6.80 20.86
C TYR A 8 -26.97 -7.40 21.94
N GLU A 9 -26.63 -6.60 22.95
CA GLU A 9 -25.96 -7.05 24.14
C GLU A 9 -26.74 -8.18 24.82
N GLY A 10 -26.04 -9.13 25.41
CA GLY A 10 -26.62 -10.29 26.08
C GLY A 10 -27.17 -11.37 25.14
N SER A 11 -27.17 -11.13 23.83
CA SER A 11 -27.64 -12.11 22.84
C SER A 11 -26.51 -12.95 22.29
N THR A 12 -26.85 -14.17 21.84
CA THR A 12 -25.91 -15.09 21.20
C THR A 12 -26.16 -15.15 19.71
N TYR A 13 -25.10 -14.97 18.93
CA TYR A 13 -25.13 -15.02 17.47
C TYR A 13 -24.23 -16.14 16.94
N TYR A 14 -24.68 -16.75 15.84
CA TYR A 14 -23.97 -17.84 15.19
C TYR A 14 -23.60 -17.40 13.75
N PHE A 15 -22.32 -17.48 13.44
CA PHE A 15 -21.81 -17.21 12.09
C PHE A 15 -21.32 -18.53 11.50
N THR A 16 -21.98 -19.00 10.46
CA THR A 16 -21.64 -20.27 9.81
C THR A 16 -20.78 -20.05 8.57
N GLN A 17 -19.67 -20.75 8.48
CA GLN A 17 -18.76 -20.73 7.33
C GLN A 17 -18.59 -22.15 6.79
N THR A 18 -19.64 -22.60 6.07
CA THR A 18 -19.75 -23.99 5.59
C THR A 18 -19.48 -24.14 4.09
N ASN A 19 -19.21 -23.05 3.38
CA ASN A 19 -18.94 -23.10 1.94
C ASN A 19 -17.59 -23.77 1.68
N SER A 20 -17.57 -24.86 0.90
CA SER A 20 -16.38 -25.63 0.55
C SER A 20 -15.32 -24.84 -0.22
N ASN A 21 -15.70 -23.73 -0.84
CA ASN A 21 -14.75 -22.84 -1.51
C ASN A 21 -14.02 -21.91 -0.53
N ASN A 22 -14.47 -21.82 0.72
CA ASN A 22 -13.84 -21.02 1.76
C ASN A 22 -12.98 -21.90 2.68
N THR A 23 -11.81 -22.28 2.23
CA THR A 23 -10.87 -23.14 2.98
C THR A 23 -9.78 -22.39 3.73
N SER A 24 -9.69 -21.08 3.56
CA SER A 24 -8.58 -20.27 4.08
C SER A 24 -9.00 -19.06 4.91
N ASP A 25 -10.25 -18.59 4.81
CA ASP A 25 -10.70 -17.34 5.41
C ASP A 25 -11.63 -17.56 6.61
N LYS A 26 -11.11 -17.32 7.82
CA LYS A 26 -11.94 -17.26 9.03
C LYS A 26 -12.41 -15.84 9.30
N LEU A 27 -13.67 -15.74 9.68
CA LEU A 27 -14.26 -14.50 10.18
C LEU A 27 -13.90 -14.31 11.65
N PHE A 28 -13.58 -13.09 12.03
CA PHE A 28 -13.37 -12.69 13.43
C PHE A 28 -13.98 -11.31 13.70
N VAL A 29 -14.13 -10.97 14.98
CA VAL A 29 -14.63 -9.67 15.44
C VAL A 29 -13.45 -8.86 15.99
N SER A 30 -13.51 -7.53 15.81
CA SER A 30 -12.46 -6.60 16.21
C SER A 30 -13.04 -5.26 16.66
N THR A 31 -12.30 -4.53 17.48
CA THR A 31 -12.53 -3.11 17.76
C THR A 31 -11.95 -2.20 16.67
N GLU A 32 -11.10 -2.73 15.81
CA GLU A 32 -10.43 -1.98 14.74
C GLU A 32 -11.16 -2.14 13.40
N PRO A 33 -11.28 -1.09 12.58
CA PRO A 33 -12.09 -1.09 11.35
C PRO A 33 -11.72 -2.17 10.33
N ASP A 34 -10.45 -2.54 10.24
CA ASP A 34 -9.95 -3.60 9.33
C ASP A 34 -9.50 -4.85 10.10
N GLY A 35 -9.77 -4.89 11.41
CA GLY A 35 -9.36 -5.98 12.29
C GLY A 35 -7.86 -6.06 12.53
N ARG A 36 -7.09 -5.02 12.24
CA ARG A 36 -5.63 -5.05 12.26
C ARG A 36 -5.04 -3.86 12.98
N VAL A 37 -4.02 -4.10 13.78
CA VAL A 37 -3.20 -3.06 14.42
C VAL A 37 -1.75 -3.18 13.98
N PRO A 38 -1.05 -2.07 13.71
CA PRO A 38 0.37 -2.10 13.38
C PRO A 38 1.19 -2.68 14.54
N LEU A 39 2.11 -3.58 14.26
CA LEU A 39 3.08 -4.10 15.21
C LEU A 39 4.29 -3.16 15.30
N ASN A 40 4.52 -2.57 16.44
CA ASN A 40 5.77 -1.86 16.70
C ASN A 40 6.93 -2.88 16.78
N GLY A 41 7.88 -2.79 15.83
CA GLY A 41 9.11 -3.59 15.81
C GLY A 41 9.01 -4.95 15.10
N GLY A 42 7.93 -5.26 14.42
CA GLY A 42 7.83 -6.48 13.60
C GLY A 42 8.55 -6.39 12.25
N THR A 43 8.69 -7.52 11.55
CA THR A 43 9.27 -7.57 10.20
C THR A 43 8.35 -6.89 9.19
N SER A 44 8.85 -5.90 8.46
CA SER A 44 8.09 -5.24 7.40
C SER A 44 7.79 -6.21 6.25
N ILE A 45 6.56 -6.16 5.74
CA ILE A 45 6.15 -6.96 4.58
C ILE A 45 6.41 -6.13 3.32
N LYS A 46 7.10 -6.73 2.36
CA LYS A 46 7.37 -6.11 1.04
C LYS A 46 6.16 -6.25 0.12
N PHE A 47 5.85 -5.17 -0.60
CA PHE A 47 4.85 -5.10 -1.66
C PHE A 47 5.44 -4.53 -2.96
N PRO A 48 4.95 -4.98 -4.13
CA PRO A 48 4.11 -6.16 -4.30
C PRO A 48 4.80 -7.42 -3.76
N ARG A 49 4.01 -8.39 -3.28
CA ARG A 49 4.55 -9.64 -2.68
C ARG A 49 5.22 -10.53 -3.70
N GLN A 50 4.82 -10.40 -4.95
CA GLN A 50 5.35 -11.14 -6.10
C GLN A 50 5.78 -10.15 -7.18
N ALA A 51 6.79 -10.52 -7.96
CA ALA A 51 7.28 -9.74 -9.08
C ALA A 51 6.15 -9.51 -10.11
N LEU A 52 5.97 -8.27 -10.54
CA LEU A 52 5.04 -7.97 -11.61
C LEU A 52 5.62 -8.40 -12.96
N THR A 53 4.75 -8.88 -13.85
CA THR A 53 5.10 -9.34 -15.19
C THR A 53 4.43 -8.53 -16.29
N GLY A 54 3.70 -7.48 -15.91
CA GLY A 54 2.98 -6.58 -16.81
C GLY A 54 2.29 -5.46 -16.05
N THR A 55 1.70 -4.53 -16.78
CA THR A 55 0.96 -3.39 -16.24
C THR A 55 -0.17 -3.82 -15.30
N THR A 56 -0.82 -4.94 -15.61
CA THR A 56 -1.82 -5.59 -14.74
C THR A 56 -1.37 -7.02 -14.49
N SER A 57 -0.90 -7.30 -13.30
CA SER A 57 -0.47 -8.65 -12.87
C SER A 57 -0.46 -8.74 -11.35
N GLN A 58 -0.58 -9.95 -10.80
CA GLN A 58 -0.51 -10.23 -9.35
C GLN A 58 -1.49 -9.38 -8.51
N ASN A 59 -2.71 -9.12 -9.02
CA ASN A 59 -3.72 -8.23 -8.43
C ASN A 59 -3.22 -6.78 -8.23
N CYS A 60 -2.25 -6.37 -9.02
CA CYS A 60 -1.76 -5.00 -9.06
C CYS A 60 -1.97 -4.38 -10.45
N VAL A 61 -2.21 -3.08 -10.49
CA VAL A 61 -2.19 -2.26 -11.71
C VAL A 61 -1.19 -1.14 -11.53
N VAL A 62 -0.24 -1.01 -12.45
CA VAL A 62 0.75 0.07 -12.44
C VAL A 62 0.51 1.01 -13.59
N THR A 63 0.46 2.29 -13.30
CA THR A 63 0.43 3.37 -14.30
C THR A 63 1.54 4.38 -13.99
N SER A 64 2.03 5.06 -15.00
CA SER A 64 3.04 6.09 -14.87
C SER A 64 2.71 7.28 -15.77
N SER A 65 3.24 8.44 -15.41
CA SER A 65 3.05 9.68 -16.18
C SER A 65 3.50 9.55 -17.63
N THR A 66 4.67 8.98 -17.83
CA THR A 66 5.24 8.69 -19.16
C THR A 66 6.15 7.46 -19.09
N ASN A 67 6.35 6.81 -20.25
CA ASN A 67 7.36 5.75 -20.40
C ASN A 67 8.11 5.93 -21.71
N LEU A 68 9.38 5.66 -21.71
CA LEU A 68 10.14 5.37 -22.91
C LEU A 68 9.82 3.93 -23.36
N GLY A 69 9.65 3.70 -24.68
CA GLY A 69 9.25 2.38 -25.20
C GLY A 69 10.15 1.25 -24.68
N GLY A 70 9.53 0.21 -24.16
CA GLY A 70 10.21 -0.93 -23.53
C GLY A 70 10.61 -0.72 -22.06
N TRP A 71 10.29 0.44 -21.46
CA TRP A 71 10.65 0.82 -20.09
C TRP A 71 9.41 1.24 -19.29
N GLU A 72 8.40 0.40 -19.32
CA GLU A 72 7.10 0.63 -18.70
C GLU A 72 7.19 0.70 -17.16
N GLY A 73 6.27 1.44 -16.53
CA GLY A 73 6.25 1.66 -15.07
C GLY A 73 6.23 0.39 -14.24
N TRP A 74 5.53 -0.67 -14.69
CA TRP A 74 5.46 -1.94 -13.96
C TRP A 74 6.82 -2.61 -13.74
N LYS A 75 7.82 -2.32 -14.60
CA LYS A 75 9.17 -2.85 -14.47
C LYS A 75 9.92 -2.33 -13.26
N ALA A 76 9.45 -1.24 -12.65
CA ALA A 76 9.96 -0.80 -11.35
C ALA A 76 9.41 -1.61 -10.16
N PHE A 77 8.65 -2.68 -10.42
CA PHE A 77 8.08 -3.59 -9.42
C PHE A 77 8.25 -5.06 -9.81
N ASN A 78 9.24 -5.36 -10.66
CA ASN A 78 9.47 -6.72 -11.18
C ASN A 78 10.47 -7.53 -10.34
N HIS A 79 10.89 -7.00 -9.19
CA HIS A 79 11.88 -7.58 -8.27
C HIS A 79 13.27 -7.78 -8.92
N VAL A 80 13.59 -7.02 -9.96
CA VAL A 80 14.89 -7.06 -10.62
C VAL A 80 15.62 -5.75 -10.37
N ILE A 81 16.67 -5.83 -9.55
CA ILE A 81 17.58 -4.70 -9.32
C ILE A 81 18.71 -4.79 -10.35
N GLY A 82 18.74 -3.86 -11.29
CA GLY A 82 19.75 -3.92 -12.36
C GLY A 82 19.51 -2.94 -13.50
N ASN A 83 19.63 -3.45 -14.71
CA ASN A 83 19.51 -2.65 -15.93
C ASN A 83 18.07 -2.52 -16.44
N GLU A 84 17.10 -3.22 -15.85
CA GLU A 84 15.68 -3.07 -16.12
C GLU A 84 15.05 -2.00 -15.23
N GLY A 85 13.80 -1.66 -15.48
CA GLY A 85 13.03 -0.75 -14.65
C GLY A 85 12.18 0.23 -15.46
N TRP A 86 11.70 1.26 -14.80
CA TRP A 86 10.95 2.36 -15.39
C TRP A 86 11.88 3.47 -15.88
N HIS A 87 11.64 3.94 -17.10
CA HIS A 87 12.31 5.11 -17.68
C HIS A 87 11.25 6.08 -18.22
N SER A 88 11.22 7.29 -17.69
CA SER A 88 10.32 8.34 -18.17
C SER A 88 10.77 8.91 -19.52
N ASN A 89 9.84 9.50 -20.27
CA ASN A 89 10.21 10.36 -21.40
C ASN A 89 10.89 11.63 -20.89
N GLY A 90 11.64 12.30 -21.76
CA GLY A 90 12.31 13.58 -21.49
C GLY A 90 11.34 14.76 -21.43
N SER A 91 11.90 15.96 -21.25
CA SER A 91 11.22 17.25 -21.30
C SER A 91 10.31 17.60 -20.11
N VAL A 92 10.40 16.87 -18.99
CA VAL A 92 9.70 17.22 -17.74
C VAL A 92 10.61 17.92 -16.74
N TYR A 93 11.92 17.70 -16.83
CA TYR A 93 12.91 18.30 -15.96
C TYR A 93 13.83 19.24 -16.74
N SER A 94 14.30 20.26 -16.05
CA SER A 94 15.45 21.06 -16.50
C SER A 94 16.47 21.08 -15.37
N ASN A 95 17.69 20.67 -15.67
CA ASN A 95 18.73 20.56 -14.65
C ASN A 95 18.28 19.71 -13.43
N GLY A 96 17.53 18.64 -13.69
CA GLY A 96 17.00 17.74 -12.69
C GLY A 96 15.76 18.24 -11.93
N VAL A 97 15.34 19.47 -12.11
CA VAL A 97 14.15 20.05 -11.44
C VAL A 97 12.95 20.01 -12.37
N ALA A 98 11.80 19.58 -11.87
CA ALA A 98 10.56 19.51 -12.62
C ALA A 98 10.11 20.92 -13.08
N LEU A 99 9.74 21.01 -14.35
CA LEU A 99 9.28 22.26 -14.96
C LEU A 99 7.82 22.51 -14.59
N THR A 100 7.54 23.72 -14.10
CA THR A 100 6.17 24.20 -13.94
C THR A 100 5.50 24.34 -15.31
N GLY A 101 4.27 23.82 -15.42
CA GLY A 101 3.56 23.80 -16.72
C GLY A 101 3.96 22.64 -17.63
N SER A 102 4.81 21.71 -17.18
CA SER A 102 5.08 20.46 -17.89
C SER A 102 3.80 19.61 -18.02
N ASN A 103 3.75 18.75 -19.05
CA ASN A 103 2.61 17.84 -19.28
C ASN A 103 2.53 16.70 -18.26
N SER A 104 3.40 16.66 -17.25
CA SER A 104 3.40 15.64 -16.21
C SER A 104 3.21 16.30 -14.84
N SER A 105 2.04 16.05 -14.25
CA SER A 105 1.73 16.47 -12.89
C SER A 105 0.78 15.45 -12.23
N PHE A 106 0.80 15.41 -10.92
CA PHE A 106 -0.12 14.60 -10.12
C PHE A 106 -0.58 15.43 -8.91
N ASN A 107 -1.89 15.50 -8.69
CA ASN A 107 -2.49 16.27 -7.59
C ASN A 107 -1.94 17.72 -7.48
N GLY A 108 -1.72 18.39 -8.62
CA GLY A 108 -1.16 19.74 -8.68
C GLY A 108 0.36 19.85 -8.54
N ILE A 109 1.06 18.74 -8.33
CA ILE A 109 2.52 18.70 -8.21
C ILE A 109 3.13 18.33 -9.57
N TYR A 110 3.99 19.17 -10.11
CA TYR A 110 4.72 18.90 -11.35
C TYR A 110 5.87 17.93 -11.11
N GLY A 111 6.02 16.94 -11.99
CA GLY A 111 7.05 15.91 -11.94
C GLY A 111 6.60 14.62 -12.61
N GLN A 112 7.51 13.69 -12.77
CA GLN A 112 7.18 12.34 -13.19
C GLN A 112 6.58 11.58 -12.02
N TRP A 113 5.54 10.80 -12.28
CA TRP A 113 4.89 10.03 -11.23
C TRP A 113 4.67 8.58 -11.67
N ILE A 114 4.65 7.70 -10.68
CA ILE A 114 4.29 6.29 -10.81
C ILE A 114 3.25 5.94 -9.75
N LYS A 115 2.18 5.26 -10.18
CA LYS A 115 1.06 4.83 -9.36
C LYS A 115 0.95 3.32 -9.39
N ILE A 116 0.81 2.72 -8.22
CA ILE A 116 0.46 1.30 -8.07
C ILE A 116 -0.88 1.18 -7.33
N HIS A 117 -1.75 0.33 -7.84
CA HIS A 117 -3.04 -0.04 -7.26
C HIS A 117 -3.03 -1.51 -6.87
N PHE A 118 -3.30 -1.81 -5.62
CA PHE A 118 -3.49 -3.15 -5.08
C PHE A 118 -5.00 -3.46 -5.09
N GLN A 119 -5.44 -4.31 -6.02
CA GLN A 119 -6.87 -4.52 -6.30
C GLN A 119 -7.59 -5.31 -5.19
N THR A 120 -6.87 -6.09 -4.41
CA THR A 120 -7.43 -7.01 -3.41
C THR A 120 -6.97 -6.74 -1.98
N GLU A 121 -6.08 -5.77 -1.78
CA GLU A 121 -5.56 -5.45 -0.45
C GLU A 121 -5.27 -3.96 -0.28
N SER A 122 -5.26 -3.53 0.98
CA SER A 122 -4.74 -2.24 1.41
C SER A 122 -3.76 -2.47 2.56
N PHE A 123 -2.79 -1.58 2.72
CA PHE A 123 -1.83 -1.68 3.83
C PHE A 123 -1.35 -0.30 4.25
N VAL A 124 -0.81 -0.18 5.46
CA VAL A 124 -0.18 1.04 5.94
C VAL A 124 1.25 1.06 5.42
N LEU A 125 1.56 2.00 4.54
CA LEU A 125 2.90 2.17 4.00
C LEU A 125 3.81 2.81 5.04
N LYS A 126 4.92 2.15 5.34
CA LYS A 126 5.90 2.58 6.34
C LYS A 126 7.19 3.10 5.71
N GLU A 127 7.60 2.46 4.64
CA GLU A 127 8.87 2.72 3.99
C GLU A 127 8.77 2.43 2.50
N ILE A 128 9.45 3.22 1.69
CA ILE A 128 9.69 2.95 0.28
C ILE A 128 11.19 2.82 0.11
N LYS A 129 11.63 1.78 -0.58
CA LYS A 129 13.02 1.62 -0.97
C LYS A 129 13.12 1.73 -2.48
N VAL A 130 13.95 2.64 -2.95
CA VAL A 130 14.14 2.93 -4.37
C VAL A 130 15.56 2.58 -4.80
N TYR A 131 15.67 1.98 -5.99
CA TYR A 131 16.94 1.56 -6.56
C TYR A 131 17.16 2.25 -7.89
N GLN A 132 18.39 2.76 -8.08
CA GLN A 132 18.75 3.28 -9.38
C GLN A 132 18.97 2.14 -10.38
N ARG A 133 18.75 2.47 -11.64
CA ARG A 133 19.08 1.59 -12.74
C ARG A 133 20.61 1.45 -12.88
N ASN A 134 21.07 0.21 -13.01
CA ASN A 134 22.45 -0.13 -13.29
C ASN A 134 22.66 -0.32 -14.79
N ASN A 135 23.52 0.49 -15.38
CA ASN A 135 23.99 0.20 -16.74
C ASN A 135 25.53 0.24 -16.75
N SER A 136 26.12 -0.94 -16.79
CA SER A 136 27.56 -1.10 -16.95
C SER A 136 28.00 -0.48 -18.29
N GLY A 137 28.58 0.71 -18.26
CA GLY A 137 29.08 1.42 -19.43
C GLY A 137 28.49 2.81 -19.67
N HIS A 138 27.48 3.24 -18.93
CA HIS A 138 26.93 4.60 -19.03
C HIS A 138 27.07 5.33 -17.70
N THR A 139 28.02 6.24 -17.61
CA THR A 139 28.26 7.14 -16.47
C THR A 139 27.11 8.19 -16.27
N ASN A 140 26.21 8.30 -17.23
CA ASN A 140 25.18 9.35 -17.27
C ASN A 140 23.86 9.00 -16.58
N PHE A 141 23.69 7.81 -15.99
CA PHE A 141 22.44 7.45 -15.31
C PHE A 141 22.39 7.90 -13.85
N SER A 142 23.52 8.27 -13.28
CA SER A 142 23.62 8.73 -11.89
C SER A 142 22.80 10.01 -11.62
N GLY A 143 22.57 10.84 -12.63
CA GLY A 143 21.76 12.06 -12.52
C GLY A 143 20.24 11.85 -12.69
N ARG A 144 19.75 10.61 -12.82
CA ARG A 144 18.35 10.32 -13.16
C ARG A 144 17.58 9.60 -12.07
N CYS A 145 18.14 9.54 -10.86
CA CYS A 145 17.51 8.89 -9.71
C CYS A 145 16.52 9.82 -9.02
N ILE A 146 15.58 9.27 -8.27
CA ILE A 146 14.69 10.03 -7.39
C ILE A 146 15.51 10.75 -6.33
N ASP A 147 15.33 12.07 -6.16
CA ASP A 147 15.99 12.85 -5.12
C ASP A 147 14.99 13.58 -4.21
N GLU A 148 14.02 14.27 -4.79
CA GLU A 148 12.99 14.98 -4.05
C GLU A 148 11.60 14.67 -4.61
N GLY A 149 10.59 14.71 -3.76
CA GLY A 149 9.22 14.47 -4.20
C GLY A 149 8.22 14.26 -3.09
N TYR A 150 7.11 13.65 -3.47
CA TYR A 150 5.95 13.43 -2.61
C TYR A 150 5.43 12.00 -2.75
N VAL A 151 4.85 11.50 -1.68
CA VAL A 151 4.12 10.22 -1.67
C VAL A 151 2.67 10.51 -1.31
N PHE A 152 1.76 9.93 -2.07
CA PHE A 152 0.32 10.01 -1.84
C PHE A 152 -0.28 8.62 -1.67
N GLY A 153 -1.38 8.54 -0.90
CA GLY A 153 -2.20 7.35 -0.76
C GLY A 153 -3.67 7.66 -1.00
N SER A 154 -4.41 6.69 -1.55
CA SER A 154 -5.85 6.79 -1.78
C SER A 154 -6.53 5.43 -1.61
N MET A 155 -7.82 5.43 -1.29
CA MET A 155 -8.68 4.25 -1.29
C MET A 155 -9.55 4.14 -2.55
N ASP A 156 -9.75 5.26 -3.28
CA ASP A 156 -10.77 5.39 -4.33
C ASP A 156 -10.24 5.95 -5.66
N ASP A 157 -8.93 6.20 -5.77
CA ASP A 157 -8.24 6.84 -6.92
C ASP A 157 -8.72 8.29 -7.23
N THR A 158 -9.48 8.89 -6.33
CA THR A 158 -10.03 10.24 -6.50
C THR A 158 -9.65 11.20 -5.39
N SER A 159 -9.69 10.72 -4.16
CA SER A 159 -9.36 11.46 -2.94
C SER A 159 -7.95 11.08 -2.49
N TRP A 160 -7.01 12.00 -2.59
CA TRP A 160 -5.59 11.75 -2.33
C TRP A 160 -5.10 12.42 -1.07
N ASN A 161 -4.49 11.65 -0.19
CA ASN A 161 -3.82 12.13 1.02
C ASN A 161 -2.31 12.16 0.77
N GLN A 162 -1.68 13.30 1.01
CA GLN A 162 -0.22 13.38 1.05
C GLN A 162 0.29 12.68 2.31
N LEU A 163 1.12 11.67 2.14
CA LEU A 163 1.66 10.85 3.23
C LEU A 163 2.99 11.38 3.73
N THR A 164 3.84 11.79 2.82
CA THR A 164 5.14 12.41 3.11
C THR A 164 5.62 13.25 1.94
N ASN A 165 6.54 14.16 2.22
CA ASN A 165 7.46 14.73 1.24
C ASN A 165 8.88 14.29 1.62
N PHE A 166 9.74 14.16 0.63
CA PHE A 166 11.11 13.71 0.84
C PHE A 166 12.09 14.55 0.04
N THR A 167 13.30 14.69 0.57
CA THR A 167 14.40 15.44 -0.05
C THR A 167 15.73 14.76 0.22
N GLY A 168 16.70 14.94 -0.70
CA GLY A 168 18.07 14.46 -0.52
C GLY A 168 18.23 12.95 -0.52
N VAL A 169 17.28 12.21 -1.12
CA VAL A 169 17.33 10.74 -1.19
C VAL A 169 18.60 10.26 -1.89
N ALA A 170 19.04 10.99 -2.91
CA ALA A 170 20.24 10.65 -3.67
C ALA A 170 21.54 10.99 -2.93
N ASN A 171 21.47 11.64 -1.78
CA ASN A 171 22.65 12.18 -1.06
C ASN A 171 23.60 12.92 -1.99
N SER A 172 23.53 14.20 -2.00
CA SER A 172 24.20 15.19 -2.86
C SER A 172 25.74 15.18 -2.80
N GLY A 173 26.35 14.05 -2.62
CA GLY A 173 27.81 13.88 -2.60
C GLY A 173 28.45 13.65 -3.97
N GLY A 174 28.05 14.40 -4.99
CA GLY A 174 28.63 14.33 -6.35
C GLY A 174 27.78 13.54 -7.34
N ASN A 175 28.17 13.54 -8.61
CA ASN A 175 27.46 13.04 -9.81
C ASN A 175 26.99 11.58 -9.80
N ASN A 176 26.89 10.90 -8.65
CA ASN A 176 26.88 9.45 -8.62
C ASN A 176 25.55 8.81 -8.21
N GLY A 177 24.49 9.60 -8.01
CA GLY A 177 23.18 9.01 -7.65
C GLY A 177 23.26 8.04 -6.46
N TYR A 178 22.58 6.92 -6.56
CA TYR A 178 22.71 5.84 -5.59
C TYR A 178 23.86 4.91 -5.94
N GLN A 179 24.44 4.25 -4.94
CA GLN A 179 25.32 3.12 -5.21
C GLN A 179 24.51 1.96 -5.81
N GLN A 180 25.04 1.33 -6.85
CA GLN A 180 24.40 0.19 -7.51
C GLN A 180 24.02 -0.92 -6.51
N GLY A 181 22.79 -1.42 -6.63
CA GLY A 181 22.30 -2.49 -5.75
C GLY A 181 22.00 -2.04 -4.31
N VAL A 182 22.30 -0.78 -3.95
CA VAL A 182 21.99 -0.24 -2.63
C VAL A 182 20.74 0.64 -2.75
N GLY A 183 19.63 0.18 -2.18
CA GLY A 183 18.40 0.94 -2.15
C GLY A 183 18.48 2.14 -1.21
N LYS A 184 17.83 3.23 -1.58
CA LYS A 184 17.62 4.40 -0.73
C LYS A 184 16.24 4.37 -0.12
N ILE A 185 16.17 4.76 1.14
CA ILE A 185 14.95 4.71 1.94
C ILE A 185 14.26 6.07 1.92
N ILE A 186 12.94 6.02 1.73
CA ILE A 186 12.01 7.12 1.94
C ILE A 186 11.08 6.67 3.07
N ASP A 187 11.18 7.31 4.22
CA ASP A 187 10.28 7.05 5.34
C ASP A 187 8.89 7.62 5.05
N VAL A 188 7.87 6.81 5.31
CA VAL A 188 6.47 7.17 5.12
C VAL A 188 5.71 6.97 6.42
N ALA A 189 5.09 8.03 6.92
CA ALA A 189 4.34 8.01 8.17
C ALA A 189 2.83 7.88 7.94
N ALA A 190 2.41 7.00 7.03
CA ALA A 190 0.99 6.73 6.83
C ALA A 190 0.34 6.25 8.13
N GLN A 191 -0.86 6.80 8.44
CA GLN A 191 -1.61 6.47 9.65
C GLN A 191 -2.71 5.44 9.38
N GLN A 192 -3.02 5.20 8.11
CA GLN A 192 -4.03 4.22 7.68
C GLN A 192 -3.57 3.50 6.42
N GLY A 193 -4.21 2.38 6.11
CA GLY A 193 -3.97 1.61 4.89
C GLY A 193 -4.60 2.28 3.67
N TYR A 194 -3.93 2.14 2.54
CA TYR A 194 -4.42 2.55 1.23
C TYR A 194 -4.26 1.42 0.22
N SER A 195 -5.12 1.39 -0.79
CA SER A 195 -5.00 0.47 -1.92
C SER A 195 -4.29 1.10 -3.13
N TYR A 196 -4.15 2.43 -3.15
CA TYR A 196 -3.40 3.16 -4.17
C TYR A 196 -2.26 3.93 -3.53
N TYR A 197 -1.09 3.85 -4.15
CA TYR A 197 0.07 4.68 -3.80
C TYR A 197 0.65 5.34 -5.03
N VAL A 198 1.05 6.60 -4.88
CA VAL A 198 1.72 7.38 -5.92
C VAL A 198 2.99 7.99 -5.37
N ILE A 199 4.06 7.87 -6.13
CA ILE A 199 5.31 8.60 -5.91
C ILE A 199 5.43 9.63 -7.02
N VAL A 200 5.52 10.91 -6.64
CA VAL A 200 5.78 12.03 -7.54
C VAL A 200 7.20 12.49 -7.34
N THR A 201 8.02 12.47 -8.37
CA THR A 201 9.40 12.93 -8.33
C THR A 201 9.47 14.36 -8.88
N THR A 202 9.80 15.31 -8.03
CA THR A 202 9.93 16.74 -8.41
C THR A 202 11.36 17.11 -8.76
N LYS A 203 12.32 16.32 -8.29
CA LYS A 203 13.74 16.51 -8.59
C LYS A 203 14.46 15.17 -8.69
N THR A 204 15.37 15.12 -9.64
CA THR A 204 16.31 14.00 -9.82
C THR A 204 17.66 14.33 -9.20
N SER A 205 18.50 13.32 -9.02
CA SER A 205 19.87 13.44 -8.51
C SER A 205 20.85 14.20 -9.43
N TRP A 206 20.37 14.76 -10.53
CA TRP A 206 21.21 15.45 -11.50
C TRP A 206 21.92 16.67 -10.89
N THR A 207 23.21 16.77 -11.13
CA THR A 207 24.03 17.88 -10.65
C THR A 207 24.74 18.62 -11.80
N SER A 208 25.12 17.89 -12.87
CA SER A 208 25.76 18.49 -14.05
C SER A 208 25.91 17.45 -15.19
N GLY A 209 26.07 17.90 -16.42
CA GLY A 209 26.24 17.04 -17.59
C GLY A 209 24.93 16.70 -18.30
N GLY A 210 24.93 15.76 -19.24
CA GLY A 210 23.73 15.35 -19.97
C GLY A 210 22.81 14.42 -19.15
N GLY A 211 21.50 14.50 -19.38
CA GLY A 211 20.54 13.54 -18.85
C GLY A 211 19.68 13.99 -17.67
N GLY A 212 19.72 15.26 -17.31
CA GLY A 212 18.87 15.82 -16.24
C GLY A 212 17.40 16.07 -16.65
N ASP A 213 16.97 15.55 -17.78
CA ASP A 213 15.64 15.71 -18.36
C ASP A 213 14.72 14.48 -18.17
N THR A 214 15.26 13.39 -17.67
CA THR A 214 14.56 12.10 -17.50
C THR A 214 14.73 11.51 -16.11
N LEU A 215 13.81 10.63 -15.74
CA LEU A 215 13.87 9.81 -14.53
C LEU A 215 14.07 8.34 -14.87
N ASN A 216 14.94 7.65 -14.15
CA ASN A 216 15.19 6.23 -14.25
C ASN A 216 15.11 5.57 -12.88
N VAL A 217 14.34 4.50 -12.77
CA VAL A 217 14.20 3.71 -11.55
C VAL A 217 14.31 2.24 -11.91
N SER A 218 15.23 1.51 -11.27
CA SER A 218 15.35 0.07 -11.47
C SER A 218 14.25 -0.68 -10.73
N GLU A 219 14.12 -0.43 -9.42
CA GLU A 219 13.14 -1.12 -8.59
C GLU A 219 12.62 -0.18 -7.51
N ILE A 220 11.36 -0.39 -7.15
CA ILE A 220 10.66 0.25 -6.04
C ILE A 220 10.08 -0.86 -5.17
N GLU A 221 10.45 -0.89 -3.91
CA GLU A 221 9.90 -1.78 -2.92
C GLU A 221 9.11 -0.96 -1.90
N LEU A 222 7.88 -1.35 -1.65
CA LEU A 222 7.01 -0.74 -0.64
C LEU A 222 6.98 -1.65 0.58
N PHE A 223 7.10 -1.08 1.77
CA PHE A 223 7.10 -1.85 3.01
C PHE A 223 6.01 -1.37 3.95
N SER A 224 5.21 -2.31 4.43
CA SER A 224 4.24 -2.05 5.49
C SER A 224 4.82 -2.36 6.86
N SER A 225 4.26 -1.75 7.90
CA SER A 225 4.36 -2.35 9.22
C SER A 225 3.62 -3.68 9.20
N PRO A 226 4.18 -4.75 9.78
CA PRO A 226 3.43 -5.97 9.98
C PRO A 226 2.24 -5.65 10.85
N HIS A 227 1.06 -6.10 10.43
CA HIS A 227 -0.14 -5.98 11.22
C HIS A 227 -0.37 -7.31 11.94
N ILE A 228 -0.70 -7.25 13.21
CA ILE A 228 -1.35 -8.36 13.92
C ILE A 228 -2.85 -8.22 13.81
N LEU A 229 -3.52 -9.34 13.78
CA LEU A 229 -4.97 -9.37 13.89
C LEU A 229 -5.37 -8.97 15.31
N SER A 230 -6.10 -7.86 15.42
CA SER A 230 -6.70 -7.42 16.69
C SER A 230 -8.04 -8.11 16.86
N LYS A 231 -8.01 -9.37 17.33
CA LYS A 231 -9.22 -10.16 17.53
C LYS A 231 -9.85 -9.83 18.88
N PHE A 232 -11.13 -9.50 18.85
CA PHE A 232 -11.95 -9.43 20.04
C PHE A 232 -12.37 -10.87 20.41
N THR A 233 -11.96 -11.33 21.58
CA THR A 233 -12.16 -12.73 22.00
C THR A 233 -13.20 -12.90 23.10
N ASP A 234 -13.63 -11.79 23.73
CA ASP A 234 -14.60 -11.88 24.80
C ASP A 234 -15.97 -12.35 24.28
N GLY A 235 -16.46 -13.43 24.87
CA GLY A 235 -17.68 -14.09 24.44
C GLY A 235 -17.61 -14.79 23.06
N PHE A 236 -16.46 -14.81 22.39
CA PHE A 236 -16.30 -15.38 21.05
C PHE A 236 -15.64 -16.75 21.07
N THR A 237 -16.31 -17.74 20.51
CA THR A 237 -15.80 -19.11 20.40
C THR A 237 -15.98 -19.64 18.99
N THR A 238 -15.16 -20.60 18.59
CA THR A 238 -15.28 -21.27 17.29
C THR A 238 -15.26 -22.79 17.47
N SER A 239 -16.07 -23.50 16.68
CA SER A 239 -16.08 -24.94 16.61
C SER A 239 -16.24 -25.42 15.17
N GLY A 240 -15.77 -26.65 14.89
CA GLY A 240 -15.86 -27.26 13.56
C GLY A 240 -14.66 -26.92 12.65
N THR A 241 -14.79 -27.24 11.37
CA THR A 241 -13.72 -27.12 10.36
C THR A 241 -14.13 -26.12 9.29
N LEU A 242 -13.20 -25.20 8.98
CA LEU A 242 -13.39 -24.20 7.92
C LEU A 242 -13.66 -24.89 6.57
N GLY A 243 -14.61 -24.34 5.81
CA GLY A 243 -15.03 -24.89 4.51
C GLY A 243 -16.02 -26.06 4.60
N SER A 244 -16.38 -26.52 5.83
CA SER A 244 -17.36 -27.61 5.99
C SER A 244 -18.35 -27.42 7.13
N SER A 245 -17.88 -27.14 8.33
CA SER A 245 -18.71 -27.10 9.54
C SER A 245 -18.33 -26.02 10.54
N LEU A 246 -17.51 -25.02 10.13
CA LEU A 246 -17.09 -23.98 11.07
C LEU A 246 -18.28 -23.12 11.50
N ILE A 247 -18.47 -23.06 12.80
CA ILE A 247 -19.42 -22.18 13.46
C ILE A 247 -18.65 -21.28 14.42
N SER A 248 -18.77 -19.99 14.25
CA SER A 248 -18.30 -18.99 15.21
C SER A 248 -19.50 -18.53 16.03
N THR A 249 -19.41 -18.66 17.34
CA THR A 249 -20.46 -18.25 18.28
C THR A 249 -19.98 -17.02 19.04
N TRP A 250 -20.78 -15.99 19.08
CA TRP A 250 -20.50 -14.80 19.87
C TRP A 250 -21.63 -14.49 20.82
N ASN A 251 -21.35 -14.63 22.11
CA ASN A 251 -22.17 -14.09 23.19
C ASN A 251 -21.77 -12.62 23.36
N VAL A 252 -22.58 -11.70 22.86
CA VAL A 252 -22.24 -10.27 22.88
C VAL A 252 -22.20 -9.80 24.33
N PRO A 253 -21.00 -9.47 24.86
CA PRO A 253 -20.90 -8.99 26.24
C PRO A 253 -21.41 -7.56 26.34
N SER A 254 -21.59 -7.06 27.57
CA SER A 254 -21.77 -5.64 27.82
C SER A 254 -20.43 -4.93 27.55
N ILE A 255 -20.36 -4.18 26.47
CA ILE A 255 -19.14 -3.52 26.03
C ILE A 255 -19.29 -2.00 26.00
N THR A 256 -18.18 -1.30 26.17
CA THR A 256 -18.15 0.17 26.18
C THR A 256 -18.20 0.77 24.78
N SER A 257 -17.96 0.00 23.75
CA SER A 257 -17.98 0.44 22.35
C SER A 257 -19.26 -0.01 21.66
N ASN A 258 -20.05 0.94 21.17
CA ASN A 258 -21.27 0.64 20.40
C ASN A 258 -20.96 0.24 18.94
N THR A 259 -19.70 0.28 18.54
CA THR A 259 -19.28 -0.08 17.19
C THR A 259 -18.14 -1.07 17.26
N MET A 260 -18.32 -2.20 16.60
CA MET A 260 -17.34 -3.24 16.38
C MET A 260 -17.23 -3.50 14.88
N TYR A 261 -16.30 -4.34 14.50
CA TYR A 261 -16.07 -4.70 13.11
C TYR A 261 -15.94 -6.21 12.98
N TYR A 262 -16.42 -6.77 11.88
CA TYR A 262 -16.05 -8.13 11.49
C TYR A 262 -15.09 -8.08 10.31
N ALA A 263 -14.12 -8.98 10.29
CA ALA A 263 -13.08 -9.02 9.27
C ALA A 263 -12.65 -10.46 8.97
N SER A 264 -12.00 -10.65 7.84
CA SER A 264 -11.39 -11.91 7.42
C SER A 264 -9.92 -11.99 7.88
N GLU A 265 -9.47 -13.15 8.32
CA GLU A 265 -8.07 -13.36 8.72
C GLU A 265 -7.08 -13.14 7.56
N ASN A 266 -7.45 -13.53 6.34
CA ASN A 266 -6.55 -13.58 5.20
C ASN A 266 -6.92 -12.60 4.07
N ASN A 267 -8.06 -11.91 4.18
CA ASN A 267 -8.52 -10.97 3.16
C ASN A 267 -8.89 -9.62 3.78
N THR A 268 -8.05 -8.62 3.57
CA THR A 268 -8.20 -7.26 4.12
C THR A 268 -9.43 -6.51 3.58
N ASN A 269 -10.00 -6.96 2.47
CA ASN A 269 -11.17 -6.32 1.85
C ASN A 269 -12.49 -6.98 2.23
N VAL A 270 -12.47 -8.00 3.09
CA VAL A 270 -13.66 -8.69 3.57
C VAL A 270 -13.93 -8.30 5.01
N GLY A 271 -14.97 -7.52 5.21
CA GLY A 271 -15.37 -7.09 6.54
C GLY A 271 -16.44 -6.00 6.49
N GLY A 272 -16.96 -5.64 7.64
CA GLY A 272 -17.99 -4.62 7.77
C GLY A 272 -18.18 -4.18 9.20
N VAL A 273 -19.17 -3.33 9.41
CA VAL A 273 -19.51 -2.72 10.70
C VAL A 273 -20.50 -3.60 11.46
N ILE A 274 -20.30 -3.70 12.76
CA ILE A 274 -21.24 -4.26 13.72
C ILE A 274 -21.65 -3.12 14.67
N ASN A 275 -22.93 -2.77 14.69
CA ASN A 275 -23.49 -1.89 15.69
C ASN A 275 -23.97 -2.75 16.87
N ILE A 276 -23.50 -2.45 18.06
CA ILE A 276 -23.96 -3.08 19.30
C ILE A 276 -25.07 -2.20 19.87
N LEU A 277 -26.24 -2.78 19.97
CA LEU A 277 -27.43 -2.15 20.53
C LEU A 277 -27.59 -2.60 21.99
N GLY A 278 -28.06 -1.71 22.85
CA GLY A 278 -28.32 -2.06 24.25
C GLY A 278 -29.33 -3.21 24.39
N SER A 279 -29.34 -3.86 25.55
CA SER A 279 -30.23 -4.97 25.84
C SER A 279 -31.69 -4.57 25.64
N ILE A 280 -32.47 -5.44 25.00
CA ILE A 280 -33.92 -5.28 24.89
C ILE A 280 -34.52 -5.70 26.23
N TYR A 281 -35.00 -4.75 27.04
CA TYR A 281 -35.87 -5.04 28.18
C TYR A 281 -37.31 -5.07 27.66
N LEU A 282 -37.95 -6.23 27.69
CA LEU A 282 -39.37 -6.35 27.56
C LEU A 282 -39.96 -6.07 28.97
N GLU A 283 -40.53 -4.90 29.14
CA GLU A 283 -41.45 -4.69 30.28
C GLU A 283 -42.73 -5.51 29.96
N ILE A 284 -42.97 -6.54 30.75
CA ILE A 284 -44.21 -7.29 30.71
C ILE A 284 -45.10 -6.65 31.79
N ASP A 285 -46.09 -5.85 31.39
CA ASP A 285 -47.13 -5.32 32.24
C ASP A 285 -48.05 -6.46 32.75
#